data_6084b54f555e886bc3b656da547c1f2d
#
_entry.id   6084b54f555e886bc3b656da547c1f2d
#
_cell.length_a   1.000
_cell.length_b   1.000
_cell.length_c   1.000
_cell.angle_alpha   90.00
_cell.angle_beta   90.00
_cell.angle_gamma   90.00
#
_symmetry.space_group_name_H-M   'P 1'
#
loop_
_entity.id
_entity.type
_entity.pdbx_description
1 polymer ?
#
loop_
_entity_poly.entity_id
_entity_poly.type
_entity_poly.pdbx_seq_one_letter_code
_entity_poly.pdbx_strand_id
1 'polypeptide(L)'
;MNTLFLVQFACCIIVSMLGLILVLSRFQIRWTNRRYEVSRWLLAFSMFVLAGHFVLQMVYGFRAKGDAIGAVVNVLFYTPISFIISYATYNLICYRSGRKKFVLVGCVSYALILICFFFGYKDTPRGMHIGEWLYVMLALF
;
A
#
# COMPACT_ATOMS: atom_id res chain seq x y z
N MET A 1 -16.34 8.44 -22.02
CA MET A 1 -15.88 7.68 -20.84
C MET A 1 -14.39 7.96 -20.68
N ASN A 2 -13.95 8.49 -19.52
CA ASN A 2 -12.56 8.91 -19.37
C ASN A 2 -11.63 7.69 -19.36
N THR A 3 -10.59 7.71 -20.19
CA THR A 3 -9.55 6.66 -20.27
C THR A 3 -8.99 6.30 -18.88
N LEU A 4 -8.86 7.29 -18.01
CA LEU A 4 -8.42 7.12 -16.62
C LEU A 4 -9.37 6.21 -15.81
N PHE A 5 -10.69 6.40 -15.96
CA PHE A 5 -11.70 5.59 -15.29
C PHE A 5 -11.63 4.12 -15.73
N LEU A 6 -11.48 3.89 -17.04
CA LEU A 6 -11.33 2.54 -17.60
C LEU A 6 -10.10 1.81 -17.05
N VAL A 7 -8.97 2.52 -16.98
CA VAL A 7 -7.73 1.94 -16.43
C VAL A 7 -7.90 1.60 -14.96
N GLN A 8 -8.48 2.50 -14.16
CA GLN A 8 -8.74 2.26 -12.74
C GLN A 8 -9.69 1.09 -12.52
N PHE A 9 -10.73 0.98 -13.34
CA PHE A 9 -11.70 -0.11 -13.29
C PHE A 9 -11.04 -1.46 -13.64
N ALA A 10 -10.23 -1.50 -14.71
CA ALA A 10 -9.48 -2.69 -15.08
C ALA A 10 -8.50 -3.11 -13.97
N CYS A 11 -7.76 -2.18 -13.38
CA CYS A 11 -6.86 -2.44 -12.25
C CYS A 11 -7.63 -2.99 -11.05
N CYS A 12 -8.80 -2.42 -10.74
CA CYS A 12 -9.65 -2.90 -9.65
C CYS A 12 -10.07 -4.36 -9.85
N ILE A 13 -10.50 -4.73 -11.06
CA ILE A 13 -10.88 -6.10 -11.39
C ILE A 13 -9.69 -7.05 -11.26
N ILE A 14 -8.55 -6.69 -11.85
CA ILE A 14 -7.34 -7.53 -11.82
C ILE A 14 -6.90 -7.78 -10.37
N VAL A 15 -6.82 -6.75 -9.56
CA VAL A 15 -6.38 -6.84 -8.17
C VAL A 15 -7.38 -7.65 -7.32
N SER A 16 -8.68 -7.47 -7.54
CA SER A 16 -9.72 -8.27 -6.88
C SER A 16 -9.63 -9.74 -7.24
N MET A 17 -9.40 -10.06 -8.51
CA MET A 17 -9.21 -11.44 -8.97
C MET A 17 -7.96 -12.08 -8.36
N LEU A 18 -6.84 -11.34 -8.28
CA LEU A 18 -5.63 -11.82 -7.61
C LEU A 18 -5.88 -12.10 -6.12
N GLY A 19 -6.61 -11.22 -5.44
CA GLY A 19 -7.02 -11.42 -4.06
C GLY A 19 -7.86 -12.69 -3.87
N LEU A 20 -8.84 -12.92 -4.75
CA LEU A 20 -9.67 -14.11 -4.75
C LEU A 20 -8.87 -15.39 -5.02
N ILE A 21 -7.97 -15.36 -5.99
CA ILE A 21 -7.08 -16.50 -6.28
C ILE A 21 -6.25 -16.85 -5.05
N LEU A 22 -5.70 -15.85 -4.34
CA LEU A 22 -4.93 -16.07 -3.11
C LEU A 22 -5.79 -16.67 -1.98
N VAL A 23 -7.04 -16.28 -1.87
CA VAL A 23 -7.96 -16.82 -0.87
C VAL A 23 -8.35 -18.26 -1.21
N LEU A 24 -8.70 -18.51 -2.47
CA LEU A 24 -9.21 -19.80 -2.93
C LEU A 24 -8.12 -20.83 -3.16
N SER A 25 -6.88 -20.42 -3.40
CA SER A 25 -5.78 -21.33 -3.68
C SER A 25 -5.47 -22.21 -2.47
N ARG A 26 -5.84 -23.47 -2.59
CA ARG A 26 -5.61 -24.50 -1.57
C ARG A 26 -4.45 -25.40 -2.01
N PHE A 27 -3.21 -24.96 -1.85
CA PHE A 27 -2.04 -25.80 -2.12
C PHE A 27 -1.80 -26.79 -0.97
N GLN A 28 -1.42 -28.04 -1.30
CA GLN A 28 -1.17 -29.11 -0.30
C GLN A 28 -0.02 -28.77 0.68
N ILE A 29 0.90 -27.91 0.29
CA ILE A 29 2.02 -27.40 1.12
C ILE A 29 1.55 -26.66 2.39
N ARG A 30 0.31 -26.28 2.45
CA ARG A 30 -0.38 -25.52 3.48
C ARG A 30 -0.31 -26.08 4.88
N TRP A 31 -0.50 -27.36 5.00
CA TRP A 31 -0.71 -28.01 6.28
C TRP A 31 0.53 -28.00 7.18
N THR A 32 1.70 -27.76 6.59
CA THR A 32 2.99 -27.85 7.28
C THR A 32 3.58 -26.50 7.63
N ASN A 33 3.11 -25.37 7.04
CA ASN A 33 3.80 -24.08 7.21
C ASN A 33 2.86 -22.90 7.52
N ARG A 34 2.67 -22.65 8.82
CA ARG A 34 1.88 -21.50 9.32
C ARG A 34 2.32 -20.15 8.75
N ARG A 35 3.61 -19.99 8.40
CA ARG A 35 4.14 -18.75 7.82
C ARG A 35 3.60 -18.49 6.43
N TYR A 36 3.50 -19.53 5.62
CA TYR A 36 2.91 -19.45 4.30
C TYR A 36 1.43 -19.00 4.38
N GLU A 37 0.68 -19.58 5.30
CA GLU A 37 -0.72 -19.20 5.53
C GLU A 37 -0.85 -17.71 5.89
N VAL A 38 -0.06 -17.23 6.85
CA VAL A 38 -0.08 -15.83 7.30
C VAL A 38 0.28 -14.90 6.14
N SER A 39 1.33 -15.20 5.39
CA SER A 39 1.75 -14.37 4.26
C SER A 39 0.71 -14.33 3.15
N ARG A 40 0.07 -15.46 2.87
CA ARG A 40 -1.00 -15.55 1.88
C ARG A 40 -2.19 -14.67 2.26
N TRP A 41 -2.63 -14.75 3.52
CA TRP A 41 -3.73 -13.93 4.01
C TRP A 41 -3.40 -12.44 4.03
N LEU A 42 -2.16 -12.08 4.40
CA LEU A 42 -1.69 -10.70 4.34
C LEU A 42 -1.66 -10.16 2.91
N LEU A 43 -1.19 -10.96 1.95
CA LEU A 43 -1.21 -10.59 0.54
C LEU A 43 -2.64 -10.45 0.01
N ALA A 44 -3.53 -11.39 0.31
CA ALA A 44 -4.93 -11.30 -0.08
C ALA A 44 -5.59 -10.05 0.51
N PHE A 45 -5.37 -9.77 1.79
CA PHE A 45 -5.88 -8.57 2.46
C PHE A 45 -5.37 -7.30 1.78
N SER A 46 -4.06 -7.21 1.48
CA SER A 46 -3.50 -6.04 0.80
C SER A 46 -4.09 -5.84 -0.60
N MET A 47 -4.38 -6.91 -1.34
CA MET A 47 -5.05 -6.82 -2.64
C MET A 47 -6.47 -6.28 -2.53
N PHE A 48 -7.26 -6.73 -1.55
CA PHE A 48 -8.61 -6.21 -1.35
C PHE A 48 -8.61 -4.74 -0.88
N VAL A 49 -7.66 -4.34 -0.02
CA VAL A 49 -7.51 -2.94 0.38
C VAL A 49 -7.13 -2.07 -0.82
N LEU A 50 -6.25 -2.56 -1.67
CA LEU A 50 -5.87 -1.87 -2.90
C LEU A 50 -7.05 -1.74 -3.87
N ALA A 51 -7.85 -2.78 -4.04
CA ALA A 51 -9.07 -2.74 -4.85
C ALA A 51 -10.06 -1.71 -4.30
N GLY A 52 -10.28 -1.68 -2.99
CA GLY A 52 -11.11 -0.68 -2.31
C GLY A 52 -10.59 0.74 -2.53
N HIS A 53 -9.27 0.93 -2.52
CA HIS A 53 -8.67 2.22 -2.82
C HIS A 53 -8.93 2.67 -4.28
N PHE A 54 -8.88 1.76 -5.27
CA PHE A 54 -9.28 2.08 -6.64
C PHE A 54 -10.75 2.49 -6.75
N VAL A 55 -11.64 1.81 -6.03
CA VAL A 55 -13.06 2.20 -5.97
C VAL A 55 -13.22 3.60 -5.38
N LEU A 56 -12.53 3.89 -4.27
CA LEU A 56 -12.51 5.22 -3.67
C LEU A 56 -12.03 6.30 -4.65
N GLN A 57 -10.98 6.03 -5.39
CA GLN A 57 -10.48 6.94 -6.41
C GLN A 57 -11.48 7.18 -7.56
N MET A 58 -12.21 6.14 -7.98
CA MET A 58 -13.24 6.28 -9.00
C MET A 58 -14.43 7.11 -8.52
N VAL A 59 -14.87 6.91 -7.28
CA VAL A 59 -16.03 7.60 -6.71
C VAL A 59 -15.73 9.08 -6.43
N TYR A 60 -14.58 9.37 -5.81
CA TYR A 60 -14.24 10.73 -5.39
C TYR A 60 -13.40 11.51 -6.40
N GLY A 61 -12.88 10.85 -7.42
CA GLY A 61 -12.10 11.50 -8.49
C GLY A 61 -10.80 12.17 -8.01
N PHE A 62 -10.22 11.73 -6.90
CA PHE A 62 -9.03 12.35 -6.29
C PHE A 62 -7.85 12.49 -7.27
N ARG A 63 -7.72 11.57 -8.22
CA ARG A 63 -6.63 11.59 -9.20
C ARG A 63 -6.87 12.58 -10.35
N ALA A 64 -8.13 12.92 -10.63
CA ALA A 64 -8.50 13.81 -11.72
C ALA A 64 -8.34 15.29 -11.35
N LYS A 65 -8.38 15.62 -10.05
CA LYS A 65 -8.40 17.00 -9.57
C LYS A 65 -7.02 17.62 -9.38
N GLY A 66 -5.95 16.83 -9.39
CA GLY A 66 -4.58 17.35 -9.18
C GLY A 66 -4.33 17.99 -7.81
N ASP A 67 -5.28 17.84 -6.90
CA ASP A 67 -5.24 18.48 -5.59
C ASP A 67 -4.24 17.80 -4.64
N ALA A 68 -3.62 18.57 -3.78
CA ALA A 68 -2.72 18.10 -2.72
C ALA A 68 -3.38 17.00 -1.86
N ILE A 69 -4.70 17.09 -1.65
CA ILE A 69 -5.51 16.11 -0.90
C ILE A 69 -5.47 14.73 -1.57
N GLY A 70 -5.54 14.67 -2.90
CA GLY A 70 -5.47 13.40 -3.63
C GLY A 70 -4.12 12.70 -3.49
N ALA A 71 -3.04 13.47 -3.52
CA ALA A 71 -1.70 12.96 -3.27
C ALA A 71 -1.56 12.37 -1.87
N VAL A 72 -2.13 13.07 -0.90
CA VAL A 72 -2.19 12.69 0.50
C VAL A 72 -2.86 11.35 0.71
N VAL A 73 -4.07 11.23 0.20
CA VAL A 73 -4.87 10.01 0.32
C VAL A 73 -4.12 8.84 -0.33
N ASN A 74 -3.49 9.07 -1.48
CA ASN A 74 -2.69 8.05 -2.15
C ASN A 74 -1.53 7.57 -1.28
N VAL A 75 -0.73 8.46 -0.72
CA VAL A 75 0.39 8.11 0.16
C VAL A 75 -0.08 7.37 1.39
N LEU A 76 -1.17 7.81 2.02
CA LEU A 76 -1.76 7.19 3.21
C LEU A 76 -2.19 5.74 2.95
N PHE A 77 -2.69 5.42 1.76
CA PHE A 77 -3.13 4.07 1.41
C PHE A 77 -2.01 3.20 0.85
N TYR A 78 -1.18 3.74 -0.06
CA TYR A 78 -0.14 2.92 -0.70
C TYR A 78 1.00 2.53 0.23
N THR A 79 1.36 3.39 1.18
CA THR A 79 2.48 3.10 2.10
C THR A 79 2.20 1.88 2.99
N PRO A 80 1.06 1.77 3.72
CA PRO A 80 0.79 0.58 4.51
C PRO A 80 0.58 -0.67 3.65
N ILE A 81 0.00 -0.55 2.44
CA ILE A 81 -0.18 -1.68 1.53
C ILE A 81 1.19 -2.21 1.10
N SER A 82 2.10 -1.34 0.64
CA SER A 82 3.45 -1.71 0.25
C SER A 82 4.22 -2.37 1.41
N PHE A 83 4.04 -1.85 2.62
CA PHE A 83 4.64 -2.41 3.82
C PHE A 83 4.11 -3.82 4.12
N ILE A 84 2.79 -4.04 4.03
CA ILE A 84 2.19 -5.36 4.26
C ILE A 84 2.69 -6.37 3.21
N ILE A 85 2.77 -5.98 1.93
CA ILE A 85 3.30 -6.83 0.86
C ILE A 85 4.76 -7.17 1.12
N SER A 86 5.58 -6.18 1.46
CA SER A 86 6.99 -6.37 1.79
C SER A 86 7.17 -7.29 3.01
N TYR A 87 6.36 -7.10 4.05
CA TYR A 87 6.38 -7.98 5.23
C TYR A 87 5.96 -9.41 4.89
N ALA A 88 4.91 -9.60 4.09
CA ALA A 88 4.46 -10.92 3.66
C ALA A 88 5.57 -11.64 2.86
N THR A 89 6.23 -10.94 1.95
CA THR A 89 7.35 -11.47 1.16
C THR A 89 8.55 -11.79 2.04
N TYR A 90 8.91 -10.87 2.95
CA TYR A 90 9.99 -11.10 3.91
C TYR A 90 9.73 -12.33 4.79
N ASN A 91 8.50 -12.50 5.24
CA ASN A 91 8.10 -13.65 6.06
C ASN A 91 8.19 -14.99 5.31
N LEU A 92 8.05 -14.97 3.98
CA LEU A 92 8.25 -16.17 3.14
C LEU A 92 9.73 -16.49 2.93
N ILE A 93 10.57 -15.49 2.68
CA ILE A 93 11.96 -15.66 2.28
C ILE A 93 12.88 -15.85 3.51
N CYS A 94 12.69 -15.08 4.55
CA CYS A 94 13.59 -15.06 5.70
C CYS A 94 13.18 -16.06 6.79
N TYR A 95 13.98 -17.13 6.94
CA TYR A 95 13.80 -18.14 7.97
C TYR A 95 14.17 -17.65 9.39
N ARG A 96 15.01 -16.63 9.54
CA ARG A 96 15.59 -16.16 10.82
C ARG A 96 15.06 -14.79 11.27
N SER A 97 14.82 -14.73 12.53
CA SER A 97 14.77 -13.74 13.62
C SER A 97 14.90 -12.21 13.33
N GLY A 98 14.50 -11.67 12.19
CA GLY A 98 14.52 -10.22 11.95
C GLY A 98 13.15 -9.55 11.92
N ARG A 99 12.07 -10.31 12.09
CA ARG A 99 10.68 -9.83 11.91
C ARG A 99 10.31 -8.63 12.80
N LYS A 100 10.74 -8.64 14.06
CA LYS A 100 10.47 -7.52 14.99
C LYS A 100 11.17 -6.25 14.53
N LYS A 101 12.42 -6.35 14.07
CA LYS A 101 13.18 -5.20 13.54
C LYS A 101 12.54 -4.66 12.25
N PHE A 102 12.12 -5.54 11.36
CA PHE A 102 11.43 -5.14 10.12
C PHE A 102 10.13 -4.38 10.40
N VAL A 103 9.29 -4.91 11.30
CA VAL A 103 8.04 -4.24 11.70
C VAL A 103 8.33 -2.90 12.39
N LEU A 104 9.34 -2.85 13.26
CA LEU A 104 9.73 -1.61 13.93
C LEU A 104 10.17 -0.54 12.92
N VAL A 105 11.06 -0.90 11.99
CA VAL A 105 11.53 0.02 10.94
C VAL A 105 10.36 0.51 10.08
N GLY A 106 9.45 -0.37 9.69
CA GLY A 106 8.28 0.00 8.91
C GLY A 106 7.34 0.94 9.67
N CYS A 107 7.07 0.68 10.94
CA CYS A 107 6.24 1.55 11.77
C CYS A 107 6.89 2.93 11.96
N VAL A 108 8.20 2.99 12.20
CA VAL A 108 8.93 4.26 12.34
C VAL A 108 8.91 5.03 11.03
N SER A 109 9.17 4.37 9.90
CA SER A 109 9.12 5.00 8.58
C SER A 109 7.74 5.55 8.27
N TYR A 110 6.68 4.79 8.57
CA TYR A 110 5.30 5.25 8.37
C TYR A 110 4.95 6.43 9.28
N ALA A 111 5.36 6.39 10.54
CA ALA A 111 5.16 7.52 11.47
C ALA A 111 5.88 8.78 10.99
N LEU A 112 7.12 8.66 10.48
CA LEU A 112 7.85 9.78 9.90
C LEU A 112 7.13 10.34 8.66
N ILE A 113 6.61 9.49 7.78
CA ILE A 113 5.81 9.90 6.63
C ILE A 113 4.56 10.68 7.07
N LEU A 114 3.84 10.20 8.08
CA LEU A 114 2.66 10.89 8.61
C LEU A 114 3.02 12.25 9.22
N ILE A 115 4.12 12.33 9.97
CA ILE A 115 4.60 13.58 10.58
C ILE A 115 4.98 14.59 9.50
N CYS A 116 5.80 14.20 8.55
CA CYS A 116 6.19 15.06 7.43
C CYS A 116 4.99 15.52 6.62
N PHE A 117 4.03 14.62 6.46
CA PHE A 117 2.77 14.89 5.80
C PHE A 117 1.94 15.94 6.54
N PHE A 118 1.80 15.82 7.86
CA PHE A 118 1.08 16.76 8.70
C PHE A 118 1.72 18.16 8.66
N PHE A 119 3.05 18.25 8.62
CA PHE A 119 3.76 19.50 8.46
C PHE A 119 3.66 20.08 7.05
N GLY A 120 3.61 19.23 6.02
CA GLY A 120 3.47 19.64 4.62
C GLY A 120 2.07 20.12 4.25
N TYR A 121 1.05 19.71 5.01
CA TYR A 121 -0.34 20.11 4.79
C TYR A 121 -0.63 21.56 5.27
N LYS A 122 0.16 22.11 6.19
CA LYS A 122 0.08 23.51 6.52
C LYS A 122 0.67 24.33 5.35
N ASP A 123 -0.17 25.12 4.70
CA ASP A 123 0.06 26.01 3.54
C ASP A 123 1.22 26.99 3.70
N THR A 124 2.37 26.54 4.14
CA THR A 124 3.60 27.32 4.19
C THR A 124 4.49 26.95 3.00
N PRO A 125 5.16 27.91 2.34
CA PRO A 125 6.10 27.63 1.25
C PRO A 125 7.16 26.56 1.60
N ARG A 126 7.52 26.46 2.88
CA ARG A 126 8.41 25.41 3.41
C ARG A 126 7.74 24.02 3.44
N GLY A 127 6.43 23.95 3.66
CA GLY A 127 5.69 22.70 3.67
C GLY A 127 5.59 22.03 2.29
N MET A 128 5.49 22.83 1.21
CA MET A 128 5.53 22.30 -0.16
C MET A 128 6.87 21.62 -0.47
N HIS A 129 7.98 22.23 -0.12
CA HIS A 129 9.31 21.63 -0.33
C HIS A 129 9.50 20.33 0.44
N ILE A 130 9.00 20.23 1.67
CA ILE A 130 9.06 19.01 2.46
C ILE A 130 8.21 17.92 1.82
N GLY A 131 7.03 18.26 1.29
CA GLY A 131 6.17 17.32 0.56
C GLY A 131 6.84 16.75 -0.69
N GLU A 132 7.55 17.58 -1.47
CA GLU A 132 8.30 17.14 -2.65
C GLU A 132 9.45 16.18 -2.28
N TRP A 133 10.20 16.51 -1.26
CA TRP A 133 11.27 15.63 -0.74
C TRP A 133 10.71 14.29 -0.24
N LEU A 134 9.52 14.31 0.32
CA LEU A 134 8.85 13.08 0.78
C LEU A 134 8.46 12.19 -0.39
N TYR A 135 8.01 12.76 -1.52
CA TYR A 135 7.76 12.01 -2.74
C TYR A 135 9.02 11.35 -3.28
N VAL A 136 10.15 12.07 -3.26
CA VAL A 136 11.44 11.52 -3.69
C VAL A 136 11.87 10.39 -2.76
N MET A 137 11.75 10.56 -1.45
CA MET A 137 12.08 9.53 -0.47
C MET A 137 11.18 8.29 -0.61
N LEU A 138 9.89 8.46 -0.87
CA LEU A 138 8.95 7.35 -1.12
C LEU A 138 9.23 6.62 -2.44
N ALA A 139 9.69 7.33 -3.46
CA ALA A 139 10.07 6.73 -4.74
C ALA A 139 11.38 5.93 -4.65
N LEU A 140 12.24 6.28 -3.70
CA LEU A 140 13.51 5.59 -3.45
C LEU A 140 13.38 4.41 -2.47
N PHE A 141 12.26 4.32 -1.73
CA PHE A 141 11.96 3.24 -0.77
C PHE A 141 11.23 2.10 -1.44
#